data_115964e7ed9df0046e41ab2693e3b082
#
_entry.id   115964e7ed9df0046e41ab2693e3b082
#
_cell.length_a   1.000
_cell.length_b   1.000
_cell.length_c   1.000
_cell.angle_alpha   90.00
_cell.angle_beta   90.00
_cell.angle_gamma   90.00
#
_symmetry.space_group_name_H-M   'P 1'
#
loop_
_entity.id
_entity.type
_entity.pdbx_description
1 polymer ?
#
loop_
_entity_poly.entity_id
_entity_poly.type
_entity_poly.pdbx_seq_one_letter_code
_entity_poly.pdbx_strand_id
1 'polypeptide(L)'
;MFSGIKKEIKQLREICKEKDIIDIVLLRDNRKEKAIRINLTIVFRDKKTDYINKILLKVKEIFNKKQMKADIMLLLVDDLFKDILYLRLIQNGFSINQNKFIGNSLNTETLILVTYDLKTLNHSKKTLFGYALKGRKDQKGFLDSLNGNAVGRNNVLIPINELKELKEFLKTWNVQYYIQKFMRINEE
;
A
#
# COMPACT_ATOMS: atom_id res chain seq x y z
N MET A 1 0.42 -10.69 -8.41
CA MET A 1 -0.16 -10.11 -7.20
C MET A 1 -1.63 -10.52 -7.02
N PHE A 2 -2.48 -10.41 -8.04
CA PHE A 2 -3.90 -10.85 -8.00
C PHE A 2 -4.13 -12.15 -8.79
N SER A 3 -3.18 -13.11 -8.72
CA SER A 3 -3.23 -14.35 -9.53
C SER A 3 -4.48 -15.18 -9.27
N GLY A 4 -4.97 -15.19 -8.03
CA GLY A 4 -6.17 -15.96 -7.62
C GLY A 4 -7.50 -15.38 -8.10
N ILE A 5 -7.54 -14.12 -8.59
CA ILE A 5 -8.79 -13.43 -8.98
C ILE A 5 -8.72 -12.79 -10.38
N LYS A 6 -7.89 -13.33 -11.28
CA LYS A 6 -7.75 -12.78 -12.66
C LYS A 6 -9.06 -12.77 -13.44
N LYS A 7 -9.89 -13.79 -13.28
CA LYS A 7 -11.20 -13.90 -13.96
C LYS A 7 -12.17 -12.85 -13.41
N GLU A 8 -12.18 -12.66 -12.10
CA GLU A 8 -13.01 -11.67 -11.41
C GLU A 8 -12.62 -10.24 -11.81
N ILE A 9 -11.31 -9.95 -11.89
CA ILE A 9 -10.80 -8.66 -12.39
C ILE A 9 -11.32 -8.38 -13.81
N LYS A 10 -11.35 -9.39 -14.69
CA LYS A 10 -11.89 -9.22 -16.03
C LYS A 10 -13.39 -8.88 -16.00
N GLN A 11 -14.17 -9.55 -15.15
CA GLN A 11 -15.59 -9.26 -14.98
C GLN A 11 -15.85 -7.88 -14.37
N LEU A 12 -15.07 -7.47 -13.36
CA LEU A 12 -15.14 -6.13 -12.78
C LEU A 12 -14.81 -5.04 -13.80
N ARG A 13 -13.89 -5.30 -14.73
CA ARG A 13 -13.55 -4.36 -15.80
C ARG A 13 -14.72 -4.12 -16.76
N GLU A 14 -15.55 -5.12 -17.03
CA GLU A 14 -16.77 -4.92 -17.80
C GLU A 14 -17.78 -4.03 -17.05
N ILE A 15 -17.86 -4.18 -15.73
CA ILE A 15 -18.71 -3.31 -14.89
C ILE A 15 -18.18 -1.86 -14.90
N CYS A 16 -16.85 -1.64 -14.91
CA CYS A 16 -16.26 -0.29 -15.00
C CYS A 16 -16.63 0.47 -16.27
N LYS A 17 -17.13 -0.21 -17.33
CA LYS A 17 -17.57 0.45 -18.57
C LYS A 17 -18.95 1.11 -18.42
N GLU A 18 -19.67 0.85 -17.35
CA GLU A 18 -20.98 1.48 -17.11
C GLU A 18 -20.82 2.98 -16.82
N LYS A 19 -21.70 3.80 -17.40
CA LYS A 19 -21.57 5.27 -17.50
C LYS A 19 -21.32 5.99 -16.16
N ASP A 20 -21.97 5.54 -15.11
CA ASP A 20 -21.94 6.22 -13.80
C ASP A 20 -20.83 5.67 -12.87
N ILE A 21 -20.03 4.70 -13.33
CA ILE A 21 -18.88 4.18 -12.60
C ILE A 21 -17.61 4.87 -13.10
N ILE A 22 -16.86 5.47 -12.19
CA ILE A 22 -15.55 6.07 -12.48
C ILE A 22 -14.48 4.99 -12.45
N ASP A 23 -14.47 4.18 -11.37
CA ASP A 23 -13.52 3.09 -11.20
C ASP A 23 -14.00 2.09 -10.16
N ILE A 24 -13.45 0.89 -10.22
CA ILE A 24 -13.47 -0.10 -9.13
C ILE A 24 -12.03 -0.30 -8.69
N VAL A 25 -11.75 0.01 -7.43
CA VAL A 25 -10.39 -0.04 -6.87
C VAL A 25 -10.27 -1.23 -5.94
N LEU A 26 -9.31 -2.10 -6.23
CA LEU A 26 -8.88 -3.16 -5.34
C LEU A 26 -7.87 -2.61 -4.33
N LEU A 27 -8.16 -2.73 -3.03
CA LEU A 27 -7.20 -2.39 -2.00
C LEU A 27 -6.37 -3.63 -1.64
N ARG A 28 -5.05 -3.47 -1.63
CA ARG A 28 -4.15 -4.50 -1.14
C ARG A 28 -4.32 -4.65 0.37
N ASP A 29 -4.76 -5.82 0.82
CA ASP A 29 -4.73 -6.17 2.24
C ASP A 29 -3.37 -6.78 2.60
N ASN A 30 -2.65 -6.12 3.51
CA ASN A 30 -1.36 -6.59 4.01
C ASN A 30 -1.53 -7.52 5.23
N ARG A 31 -2.77 -7.86 5.63
CA ARG A 31 -3.02 -8.74 6.76
C ARG A 31 -2.84 -10.20 6.34
N LYS A 32 -2.08 -10.95 7.14
CA LYS A 32 -1.91 -12.42 7.00
C LYS A 32 -3.12 -13.14 7.59
N GLU A 33 -4.30 -13.00 7.01
CA GLU A 33 -5.47 -13.78 7.39
C GLU A 33 -5.55 -15.06 6.55
N LYS A 34 -6.02 -16.16 7.18
CA LYS A 34 -6.19 -17.46 6.51
C LYS A 34 -7.28 -17.45 5.42
N ALA A 35 -8.20 -16.47 5.44
CA ALA A 35 -9.25 -16.32 4.44
C ALA A 35 -8.89 -15.18 3.48
N ILE A 36 -9.07 -15.41 2.18
CA ILE A 36 -8.89 -14.38 1.16
C ILE A 36 -10.05 -13.38 1.31
N ARG A 37 -9.77 -12.23 1.96
CA ARG A 37 -10.68 -11.10 1.95
C ARG A 37 -10.27 -10.14 0.85
N ILE A 38 -11.23 -9.70 0.08
CA ILE A 38 -11.05 -8.75 -1.00
C ILE A 38 -11.70 -7.44 -0.58
N ASN A 39 -10.91 -6.40 -0.46
CA ASN A 39 -11.39 -5.06 -0.17
C ASN A 39 -11.53 -4.30 -1.50
N LEU A 40 -12.75 -3.88 -1.80
CA LEU A 40 -13.10 -3.15 -3.01
C LEU A 40 -13.67 -1.78 -2.65
N THR A 41 -13.31 -0.76 -3.41
CA THR A 41 -13.99 0.52 -3.40
C THR A 41 -14.57 0.78 -4.79
N ILE A 42 -15.88 0.98 -4.89
CA ILE A 42 -16.54 1.36 -6.14
C ILE A 42 -16.75 2.86 -6.10
N VAL A 43 -16.16 3.57 -7.05
CA VAL A 43 -16.26 5.03 -7.17
C VAL A 43 -17.32 5.37 -8.20
N PHE A 44 -18.37 6.03 -7.75
CA PHE A 44 -19.49 6.47 -8.57
C PHE A 44 -19.40 7.96 -8.89
N ARG A 45 -19.91 8.34 -10.05
CA ARG A 45 -20.05 9.73 -10.46
C ARG A 45 -21.22 10.42 -9.77
N ASP A 46 -22.35 9.72 -9.61
CA ASP A 46 -23.60 10.28 -9.15
C ASP A 46 -24.31 9.35 -8.15
N LYS A 47 -25.17 9.93 -7.30
CA LYS A 47 -25.88 9.27 -6.20
C LYS A 47 -27.27 8.76 -6.66
N LYS A 48 -27.28 7.76 -7.56
CA LYS A 48 -28.54 7.09 -7.97
C LYS A 48 -28.68 5.77 -7.20
N THR A 49 -29.46 5.76 -6.12
CA THR A 49 -29.53 4.66 -5.15
C THR A 49 -29.88 3.32 -5.80
N ASP A 50 -30.87 3.27 -6.68
CA ASP A 50 -31.29 2.01 -7.33
C ASP A 50 -30.20 1.45 -8.25
N TYR A 51 -29.51 2.34 -8.95
CA TYR A 51 -28.39 1.96 -9.80
C TYR A 51 -27.21 1.42 -8.99
N ILE A 52 -26.85 2.10 -7.88
CA ILE A 52 -25.80 1.67 -6.95
C ILE A 52 -26.10 0.27 -6.42
N ASN A 53 -27.32 0.01 -5.96
CA ASN A 53 -27.74 -1.30 -5.45
C ASN A 53 -27.63 -2.40 -6.52
N LYS A 54 -28.02 -2.11 -7.76
CA LYS A 54 -27.88 -3.05 -8.88
C LYS A 54 -26.41 -3.41 -9.14
N ILE A 55 -25.52 -2.43 -9.14
CA ILE A 55 -24.06 -2.66 -9.31
C ILE A 55 -23.50 -3.45 -8.13
N LEU A 56 -23.87 -3.10 -6.91
CA LEU A 56 -23.44 -3.81 -5.70
C LEU A 56 -23.80 -5.30 -5.76
N LEU A 57 -25.01 -5.63 -6.20
CA LEU A 57 -25.44 -7.03 -6.38
C LEU A 57 -24.59 -7.74 -7.43
N LYS A 58 -24.38 -7.14 -8.60
CA LYS A 58 -23.52 -7.70 -9.66
C LYS A 58 -22.10 -8.00 -9.14
N VAL A 59 -21.51 -7.06 -8.40
CA VAL A 59 -20.16 -7.24 -7.86
C VAL A 59 -20.12 -8.34 -6.79
N LYS A 60 -21.12 -8.39 -5.89
CA LYS A 60 -21.23 -9.48 -4.89
C LYS A 60 -21.34 -10.86 -5.53
N GLU A 61 -22.12 -11.01 -6.59
CA GLU A 61 -22.30 -12.28 -7.31
C GLU A 61 -20.99 -12.80 -7.91
N ILE A 62 -20.10 -11.91 -8.38
CA ILE A 62 -18.79 -12.29 -8.93
C ILE A 62 -17.98 -13.05 -7.88
N PHE A 63 -17.98 -12.60 -6.62
CA PHE A 63 -17.18 -13.19 -5.53
C PHE A 63 -17.88 -14.35 -4.83
N ASN A 64 -19.21 -14.32 -4.71
CA ASN A 64 -19.99 -15.40 -4.08
C ASN A 64 -19.80 -16.73 -4.82
N LYS A 65 -19.65 -16.73 -6.15
CA LYS A 65 -19.38 -17.93 -6.96
C LYS A 65 -18.11 -18.68 -6.54
N LYS A 66 -17.18 -18.04 -5.86
CA LYS A 66 -15.93 -18.64 -5.35
C LYS A 66 -15.86 -18.72 -3.82
N GLN A 67 -16.97 -18.48 -3.12
CA GLN A 67 -17.02 -18.41 -1.65
C GLN A 67 -16.00 -17.42 -1.06
N MET A 68 -15.67 -16.36 -1.81
CA MET A 68 -14.74 -15.33 -1.36
C MET A 68 -15.52 -14.21 -0.68
N LYS A 69 -15.04 -13.76 0.48
CA LYS A 69 -15.62 -12.60 1.16
C LYS A 69 -15.08 -11.32 0.54
N ALA A 70 -15.98 -10.50 0.01
CA ALA A 70 -15.65 -9.18 -0.52
C ALA A 70 -16.25 -8.10 0.39
N ASP A 71 -15.39 -7.27 0.96
CA ASP A 71 -15.78 -6.06 1.68
C ASP A 71 -15.83 -4.92 0.65
N ILE A 72 -17.05 -4.44 0.37
CA ILE A 72 -17.29 -3.47 -0.70
C ILE A 72 -17.65 -2.12 -0.07
N MET A 73 -16.84 -1.12 -0.34
CA MET A 73 -17.09 0.27 0.01
C MET A 73 -17.63 1.01 -1.22
N LEU A 74 -18.61 1.87 -0.99
CA LEU A 74 -19.20 2.73 -2.03
C LEU A 74 -18.74 4.16 -1.78
N LEU A 75 -18.23 4.82 -2.80
CA LEU A 75 -17.71 6.18 -2.71
C LEU A 75 -18.23 7.01 -3.86
N LEU A 76 -18.72 8.19 -3.56
CA LEU A 76 -19.03 9.21 -4.58
C LEU A 76 -17.76 10.01 -4.89
N VAL A 77 -17.59 10.42 -6.12
CA VAL A 77 -16.43 11.22 -6.51
C VAL A 77 -16.35 12.53 -5.72
N ASP A 78 -17.48 13.17 -5.43
CA ASP A 78 -17.53 14.42 -4.66
C ASP A 78 -17.14 14.23 -3.18
N ASP A 79 -17.20 13.01 -2.67
CA ASP A 79 -16.80 12.66 -1.31
C ASP A 79 -15.37 12.12 -1.23
N LEU A 80 -14.70 11.96 -2.38
CA LEU A 80 -13.38 11.33 -2.47
C LEU A 80 -12.34 11.99 -1.55
N PHE A 81 -12.35 13.32 -1.47
CA PHE A 81 -11.37 14.10 -0.70
C PHE A 81 -11.83 14.46 0.72
N LYS A 82 -13.06 14.07 1.11
CA LYS A 82 -13.60 14.36 2.44
C LYS A 82 -13.14 13.39 3.52
N ASP A 83 -12.63 12.22 3.12
CA ASP A 83 -12.18 11.16 4.02
C ASP A 83 -10.69 10.84 3.75
N ILE A 84 -9.99 10.39 4.78
CA ILE A 84 -8.61 9.87 4.68
C ILE A 84 -8.50 8.65 3.75
N LEU A 85 -9.64 8.08 3.36
CA LEU A 85 -9.71 6.95 2.45
C LEU A 85 -8.97 7.19 1.13
N TYR A 86 -9.04 8.41 0.57
CA TYR A 86 -8.36 8.72 -0.70
C TYR A 86 -6.85 8.47 -0.62
N LEU A 87 -6.23 8.73 0.54
CA LEU A 87 -4.80 8.41 0.74
C LEU A 87 -4.53 6.91 0.67
N ARG A 88 -5.43 6.09 1.20
CA ARG A 88 -5.33 4.62 1.09
C ARG A 88 -5.52 4.14 -0.34
N LEU A 89 -6.43 4.76 -1.08
CA LEU A 89 -6.63 4.45 -2.50
C LEU A 89 -5.37 4.77 -3.31
N ILE A 90 -4.75 5.93 -3.09
CA ILE A 90 -3.50 6.29 -3.75
C ILE A 90 -2.36 5.35 -3.37
N GLN A 91 -2.18 5.05 -2.09
CA GLN A 91 -1.04 4.25 -1.61
C GLN A 91 -1.13 2.77 -1.99
N ASN A 92 -2.34 2.19 -1.96
CA ASN A 92 -2.51 0.73 -2.03
C ASN A 92 -3.57 0.30 -3.06
N GLY A 93 -4.23 1.25 -3.73
CA GLY A 93 -5.31 1.00 -4.66
C GLY A 93 -4.81 0.55 -6.03
N PHE A 94 -5.37 -0.54 -6.52
CA PHE A 94 -5.21 -0.98 -7.90
C PHE A 94 -6.47 -0.64 -8.68
N SER A 95 -6.38 0.26 -9.64
CA SER A 95 -7.46 0.63 -10.54
C SER A 95 -7.77 -0.51 -11.50
N ILE A 96 -9.01 -1.00 -11.46
CA ILE A 96 -9.49 -2.02 -12.40
C ILE A 96 -9.62 -1.44 -13.81
N ASN A 97 -10.10 -0.19 -13.90
CA ASN A 97 -10.29 0.50 -15.17
C ASN A 97 -8.96 0.73 -15.88
N GLN A 98 -7.96 1.29 -15.18
CA GLN A 98 -6.64 1.61 -15.75
C GLN A 98 -5.67 0.42 -15.75
N ASN A 99 -5.98 -0.68 -15.05
CA ASN A 99 -5.13 -1.86 -14.89
C ASN A 99 -3.75 -1.56 -14.29
N LYS A 100 -3.65 -0.60 -13.39
CA LYS A 100 -2.41 -0.19 -12.72
C LYS A 100 -2.67 0.34 -11.31
N PHE A 101 -1.64 0.44 -10.49
CA PHE A 101 -1.78 1.10 -9.19
C PHE A 101 -2.04 2.59 -9.38
N ILE A 102 -2.94 3.14 -8.55
CA ILE A 102 -3.30 4.57 -8.59
C ILE A 102 -2.07 5.45 -8.33
N GLY A 103 -1.22 5.07 -7.37
CA GLY A 103 0.03 5.77 -7.11
C GLY A 103 0.92 5.89 -8.33
N ASN A 104 1.04 4.81 -9.12
CA ASN A 104 1.82 4.84 -10.37
C ASN A 104 1.22 5.80 -11.41
N SER A 105 -0.11 5.96 -11.42
CA SER A 105 -0.78 6.91 -12.31
C SER A 105 -0.54 8.37 -11.94
N LEU A 106 -0.27 8.61 -10.66
CA LEU A 106 -0.02 9.94 -10.09
C LEU A 106 1.48 10.22 -9.93
N ASN A 107 2.34 9.37 -10.48
CA ASN A 107 3.79 9.45 -10.32
C ASN A 107 4.20 9.56 -8.84
N THR A 108 3.50 8.84 -7.95
CA THR A 108 3.75 8.89 -6.51
C THR A 108 4.41 7.61 -6.00
N GLU A 109 5.25 7.76 -5.00
CA GLU A 109 5.92 6.69 -4.29
C GLU A 109 5.64 6.77 -2.80
N THR A 110 5.29 5.64 -2.18
CA THR A 110 5.12 5.58 -0.72
C THR A 110 6.44 5.19 -0.06
N LEU A 111 6.96 6.10 0.73
CA LEU A 111 8.18 5.95 1.51
C LEU A 111 7.88 5.82 2.99
N ILE A 112 8.77 5.15 3.70
CA ILE A 112 8.74 4.99 5.14
C ILE A 112 9.95 5.68 5.73
N LEU A 113 9.72 6.67 6.60
CA LEU A 113 10.75 7.21 7.48
C LEU A 113 10.74 6.39 8.77
N VAL A 114 11.88 5.78 9.08
CA VAL A 114 12.09 5.07 10.32
C VAL A 114 13.09 5.85 11.16
N THR A 115 12.62 6.34 12.31
CA THR A 115 13.47 6.95 13.35
C THR A 115 13.80 5.87 14.37
N TYR A 116 15.08 5.63 14.64
CA TYR A 116 15.53 4.61 15.58
C TYR A 116 16.34 5.21 16.73
N ASP A 117 16.25 4.57 17.91
CA ASP A 117 16.97 4.98 19.13
C ASP A 117 18.02 3.94 19.51
N LEU A 118 19.27 4.38 19.59
CA LEU A 118 20.43 3.54 19.94
C LEU A 118 20.80 3.61 21.42
N LYS A 119 19.95 4.19 22.30
CA LYS A 119 20.29 4.34 23.73
C LYS A 119 20.56 3.01 24.42
N THR A 120 19.89 1.96 23.99
CA THR A 120 20.06 0.59 24.53
C THR A 120 21.40 -0.05 24.17
N LEU A 121 22.12 0.49 23.18
CA LEU A 121 23.41 -0.04 22.73
C LEU A 121 24.59 0.69 23.40
N ASN A 122 25.62 -0.06 23.79
CA ASN A 122 26.91 0.51 24.20
C ASN A 122 27.66 1.11 23.00
N HIS A 123 28.75 1.85 23.27
CA HIS A 123 29.49 2.58 22.23
C HIS A 123 29.96 1.67 21.09
N SER A 124 30.56 0.53 21.39
CA SER A 124 31.05 -0.42 20.37
C SER A 124 29.94 -0.98 19.52
N LYS A 125 28.80 -1.36 20.13
CA LYS A 125 27.60 -1.85 19.40
C LYS A 125 26.99 -0.77 18.53
N LYS A 126 26.95 0.51 18.95
CA LYS A 126 26.50 1.64 18.13
C LYS A 126 27.32 1.77 16.84
N THR A 127 28.64 1.64 16.95
CA THR A 127 29.53 1.70 15.79
C THR A 127 29.29 0.52 14.85
N LEU A 128 29.21 -0.71 15.39
CA LEU A 128 28.92 -1.91 14.60
C LEU A 128 27.55 -1.84 13.91
N PHE A 129 26.51 -1.39 14.62
CA PHE A 129 25.20 -1.14 14.05
C PHE A 129 25.27 -0.16 12.88
N GLY A 130 26.00 0.95 13.07
CA GLY A 130 26.19 1.95 12.01
C GLY A 130 26.82 1.35 10.75
N TYR A 131 27.85 0.53 10.90
CA TYR A 131 28.49 -0.16 9.78
C TYR A 131 27.58 -1.21 9.14
N ALA A 132 26.87 -2.01 9.95
CA ALA A 132 25.95 -2.99 9.42
C ALA A 132 24.80 -2.34 8.64
N LEU A 133 24.26 -1.21 9.14
CA LEU A 133 23.15 -0.51 8.51
C LEU A 133 23.57 0.29 7.26
N LYS A 134 24.62 1.11 7.39
CA LYS A 134 25.01 2.11 6.38
C LYS A 134 26.23 1.69 5.54
N GLY A 135 26.89 0.61 5.90
CA GLY A 135 28.15 0.22 5.27
C GLY A 135 29.38 0.94 5.87
N ARG A 136 30.53 0.59 5.36
CA ARG A 136 31.83 1.17 5.75
C ARG A 136 32.74 1.29 4.53
N LYS A 137 33.23 2.50 4.24
CA LYS A 137 34.07 2.79 3.06
C LYS A 137 33.40 2.26 1.78
N ASP A 138 34.01 1.29 1.13
CA ASP A 138 33.55 0.71 -0.13
C ASP A 138 32.58 -0.49 0.05
N GLN A 139 32.23 -0.83 1.29
CA GLN A 139 31.29 -1.90 1.58
C GLN A 139 29.88 -1.34 1.75
N LYS A 140 28.95 -1.85 0.94
CA LYS A 140 27.51 -1.53 1.02
C LYS A 140 26.94 -2.04 2.32
N GLY A 141 26.08 -1.24 2.95
CA GLY A 141 25.34 -1.61 4.14
C GLY A 141 24.02 -2.28 3.83
N PHE A 142 23.32 -2.70 4.89
CA PHE A 142 21.99 -3.29 4.77
C PHE A 142 20.98 -2.31 4.11
N LEU A 143 21.13 -1.01 4.35
CA LEU A 143 20.26 0.02 3.79
C LEU A 143 20.33 0.09 2.26
N ASP A 144 21.49 -0.15 1.68
CA ASP A 144 21.66 -0.20 0.23
C ASP A 144 20.87 -1.36 -0.40
N SER A 145 20.81 -2.51 0.29
CA SER A 145 20.03 -3.68 -0.19
C SER A 145 18.53 -3.42 -0.17
N LEU A 146 18.08 -2.44 0.62
CA LEU A 146 16.67 -2.01 0.71
C LEU A 146 16.35 -0.83 -0.22
N ASN A 147 17.27 -0.41 -1.09
CA ASN A 147 17.16 0.83 -1.87
C ASN A 147 16.81 2.03 -0.98
N GLY A 148 17.35 2.05 0.24
CA GLY A 148 17.07 3.05 1.24
C GLY A 148 18.15 4.10 1.37
N ASN A 149 17.80 5.23 2.00
CA ASN A 149 18.71 6.34 2.24
C ASN A 149 18.76 6.71 3.72
N ALA A 150 19.94 7.06 4.22
CA ALA A 150 20.06 7.62 5.55
C ALA A 150 19.68 9.11 5.53
N VAL A 151 18.83 9.52 6.49
CA VAL A 151 18.37 10.89 6.66
C VAL A 151 18.85 11.39 8.03
N GLY A 152 20.02 12.02 8.05
CA GLY A 152 20.65 12.44 9.30
C GLY A 152 21.23 11.27 10.10
N ARG A 153 21.23 11.41 11.45
CA ARG A 153 21.95 10.45 12.33
C ARG A 153 21.16 9.16 12.57
N ASN A 154 19.88 9.30 12.93
CA ASN A 154 19.05 8.22 13.46
C ASN A 154 17.79 7.97 12.63
N ASN A 155 17.77 8.42 11.37
CA ASN A 155 16.64 8.25 10.49
C ASN A 155 17.07 7.55 9.20
N VAL A 156 16.21 6.69 8.70
CA VAL A 156 16.36 6.08 7.38
C VAL A 156 15.04 6.19 6.62
N LEU A 157 15.14 6.42 5.34
CA LEU A 157 14.02 6.47 4.42
C LEU A 157 14.10 5.28 3.48
N ILE A 158 13.05 4.47 3.42
CA ILE A 158 13.00 3.26 2.60
C ILE A 158 11.67 3.17 1.84
N PRO A 159 11.62 2.45 0.71
CA PRO A 159 10.37 2.07 0.08
C PRO A 159 9.49 1.23 1.03
N ILE A 160 8.17 1.38 0.95
CA ILE A 160 7.23 0.67 1.85
C ILE A 160 7.35 -0.85 1.77
N ASN A 161 7.76 -1.39 0.62
CA ASN A 161 7.89 -2.83 0.41
C ASN A 161 9.00 -3.44 1.27
N GLU A 162 10.01 -2.65 1.62
CA GLU A 162 11.21 -3.06 2.35
C GLU A 162 11.07 -2.93 3.88
N LEU A 163 9.89 -2.48 4.34
CA LEU A 163 9.66 -2.23 5.77
C LEU A 163 9.80 -3.50 6.63
N LYS A 164 9.42 -4.66 6.08
CA LYS A 164 9.47 -5.92 6.81
C LYS A 164 10.92 -6.30 7.12
N GLU A 165 11.78 -6.25 6.13
CA GLU A 165 13.20 -6.57 6.22
C GLU A 165 13.91 -5.62 7.19
N LEU A 166 13.61 -4.32 7.11
CA LEU A 166 14.19 -3.35 8.06
C LEU A 166 13.74 -3.61 9.51
N LYS A 167 12.47 -3.97 9.72
CA LYS A 167 11.97 -4.33 11.07
C LYS A 167 12.68 -5.56 11.64
N GLU A 168 12.92 -6.57 10.82
CA GLU A 168 13.65 -7.76 11.23
C GLU A 168 15.10 -7.42 11.58
N PHE A 169 15.77 -6.59 10.78
CA PHE A 169 17.10 -6.08 11.08
C PHE A 169 17.15 -5.32 12.42
N LEU A 170 16.26 -4.33 12.64
CA LEU A 170 16.22 -3.56 13.89
C LEU A 170 15.94 -4.44 15.11
N LYS A 171 15.10 -5.45 14.96
CA LYS A 171 14.81 -6.45 16.01
C LYS A 171 16.06 -7.26 16.39
N THR A 172 16.86 -7.69 15.41
CA THR A 172 18.12 -8.43 15.66
C THR A 172 19.09 -7.61 16.52
N TRP A 173 19.10 -6.30 16.36
CA TRP A 173 19.93 -5.38 17.15
C TRP A 173 19.28 -4.92 18.46
N ASN A 174 18.04 -5.34 18.74
CA ASN A 174 17.23 -4.87 19.89
C ASN A 174 17.11 -3.34 19.94
N VAL A 175 16.87 -2.72 18.78
CA VAL A 175 16.77 -1.28 18.59
C VAL A 175 15.29 -0.87 18.54
N GLN A 176 14.94 0.12 19.38
CA GLN A 176 13.59 0.73 19.34
C GLN A 176 13.48 1.68 18.16
N TYR A 177 12.29 1.76 17.57
CA TYR A 177 12.05 2.60 16.40
C TYR A 177 10.63 3.11 16.33
N TYR A 178 10.47 4.24 15.65
CA TYR A 178 9.19 4.85 15.29
C TYR A 178 9.08 4.94 13.76
N ILE A 179 7.85 4.80 13.23
CA ILE A 179 7.59 4.73 11.79
C ILE A 179 6.62 5.84 11.39
N GLN A 180 6.99 6.60 10.37
CA GLN A 180 6.12 7.55 9.68
C GLN A 180 6.02 7.16 8.20
N LYS A 181 4.83 7.28 7.62
CA LYS A 181 4.60 7.05 6.20
C LYS A 181 4.52 8.37 5.48
N PHE A 182 5.19 8.46 4.35
CA PHE A 182 5.17 9.61 3.46
C PHE A 182 4.79 9.17 2.06
N MET A 183 4.22 10.08 1.32
CA MET A 183 4.02 9.93 -0.11
C MET A 183 4.87 11.00 -0.80
N ARG A 184 5.80 10.54 -1.64
CA ARG A 184 6.61 11.41 -2.49
C ARG A 184 5.95 11.51 -3.85
N ILE A 185 5.80 12.72 -4.35
CA ILE A 185 5.47 12.98 -5.76
C ILE A 185 6.81 13.10 -6.48
N ASN A 186 7.02 12.29 -7.50
CA ASN A 186 8.21 12.41 -8.34
C ASN A 186 7.90 13.48 -9.40
N GLU A 187 8.62 14.58 -9.37
CA GLU A 187 8.59 15.57 -10.45
C GLU A 187 9.26 14.98 -11.69
N GLU A 188 8.72 15.24 -12.87
CA GLU A 188 9.28 14.81 -14.15
C GLU A 188 10.54 15.59 -14.50
#